data_215f222cdf56ff1915e24c8314ccd886
#
_entry.id   215f222cdf56ff1915e24c8314ccd886
#
_cell.length_a   1.000
_cell.length_b   1.000
_cell.length_c   1.000
_cell.angle_alpha   90.00
_cell.angle_beta   90.00
_cell.angle_gamma   90.00
#
_symmetry.space_group_name_H-M   'P 1'
#
loop_
_entity.id
_entity.type
_entity.pdbx_description
1 polymer ?
#
loop_
_entity_poly.entity_id
_entity_poly.type
_entity_poly.pdbx_seq_one_letter_code
_entity_poly.pdbx_strand_id
1 'polypeptide(L)'
;MGTPRHPFQTAPRCPSRAARLGVAGYSITELIWIIALMGILASIAIPHMGESLSNSKAVIARQKLEMMNKGVHAYRECTGQAMTNSPISGSAGDETVILRDLQFRSLTNPTSGSPYVDPTYNPVSSNDPNDYRIVWTSNFVFKLLSPGETGIGLKVPFDGSDIGNPWVAPPGYSTGGK
;
A
#
# COMPACT_ATOMS: atom_id res chain seq x y z
N MET A 1 -36.08 82.73 -22.66
CA MET A 1 -36.16 81.42 -23.22
C MET A 1 -36.01 80.45 -22.03
N GLY A 2 -37.11 79.89 -21.56
CA GLY A 2 -37.15 79.03 -20.37
C GLY A 2 -37.17 77.57 -20.80
N THR A 3 -36.24 76.79 -20.27
CA THR A 3 -36.18 75.29 -20.43
C THR A 3 -37.14 74.62 -19.46
N PRO A 4 -37.95 73.66 -19.88
CA PRO A 4 -38.88 72.95 -19.00
C PRO A 4 -38.12 71.90 -18.22
N ARG A 5 -38.28 71.87 -16.87
CA ARG A 5 -37.83 70.82 -15.94
C ARG A 5 -38.81 69.64 -16.04
N HIS A 6 -38.29 68.48 -16.45
CA HIS A 6 -39.01 67.21 -16.33
C HIS A 6 -39.06 66.71 -14.85
N PRO A 7 -40.25 66.31 -14.43
CA PRO A 7 -40.36 65.68 -13.06
C PRO A 7 -39.80 64.26 -13.06
N PHE A 8 -39.00 64.02 -12.07
CA PHE A 8 -38.48 62.65 -11.75
C PHE A 8 -39.64 61.70 -11.39
N GLN A 9 -39.87 60.71 -12.23
CA GLN A 9 -40.76 59.59 -11.91
C GLN A 9 -40.08 58.68 -10.98
N THR A 10 -40.55 58.57 -9.73
CA THR A 10 -40.14 57.54 -8.74
C THR A 10 -40.68 56.17 -9.16
N ALA A 11 -39.81 55.24 -9.53
CA ALA A 11 -40.18 53.90 -9.86
C ALA A 11 -40.77 53.16 -8.62
N PRO A 12 -41.80 52.35 -8.78
CA PRO A 12 -42.38 51.59 -7.68
C PRO A 12 -41.40 50.54 -7.19
N ARG A 13 -41.07 50.58 -5.88
CA ARG A 13 -40.31 49.53 -5.18
C ARG A 13 -41.18 48.28 -5.12
N CYS A 14 -40.81 47.23 -5.85
CA CYS A 14 -41.33 45.89 -5.61
C CYS A 14 -40.93 45.41 -4.22
N PRO A 15 -41.87 44.98 -3.38
CA PRO A 15 -41.55 44.36 -2.11
C PRO A 15 -40.90 43.00 -2.42
N SER A 16 -39.59 42.85 -2.12
CA SER A 16 -38.92 41.58 -2.17
C SER A 16 -39.55 40.64 -1.11
N ARG A 17 -40.39 39.75 -1.60
CA ARG A 17 -40.95 38.67 -0.80
C ARG A 17 -39.81 37.71 -0.51
N ALA A 18 -39.10 37.95 0.61
CA ALA A 18 -38.15 36.99 1.18
C ALA A 18 -38.91 35.68 1.48
N ALA A 19 -38.79 34.73 0.56
CA ALA A 19 -39.27 33.37 0.79
C ALA A 19 -38.48 32.84 1.99
N ARG A 20 -39.11 32.87 3.18
CA ARG A 20 -38.61 32.11 4.33
C ARG A 20 -38.70 30.65 3.93
N LEU A 21 -37.56 30.07 3.54
CA LEU A 21 -37.39 28.65 3.50
C LEU A 21 -37.61 28.16 4.92
N GLY A 22 -38.83 27.68 5.20
CA GLY A 22 -39.16 27.03 6.45
C GLY A 22 -38.22 25.84 6.60
N VAL A 23 -37.27 25.93 7.55
CA VAL A 23 -36.48 24.78 7.97
C VAL A 23 -37.47 23.85 8.68
N ALA A 24 -38.01 22.89 7.94
CA ALA A 24 -38.84 21.85 8.51
C ALA A 24 -37.96 21.05 9.46
N GLY A 25 -38.16 21.21 10.76
CA GLY A 25 -37.49 20.40 11.78
C GLY A 25 -37.97 18.93 11.66
N TYR A 26 -37.07 17.99 11.74
CA TYR A 26 -37.39 16.57 11.80
C TYR A 26 -38.20 16.24 13.04
N SER A 27 -39.26 15.45 12.89
CA SER A 27 -40.01 14.90 13.99
C SER A 27 -39.15 13.89 14.77
N ILE A 28 -39.29 13.82 16.09
CA ILE A 28 -38.61 12.83 16.93
C ILE A 28 -38.88 11.40 16.41
N THR A 29 -40.10 11.14 15.96
CA THR A 29 -40.49 9.84 15.38
C THR A 29 -39.69 9.52 14.12
N GLU A 30 -39.45 10.50 13.26
CA GLU A 30 -38.66 10.35 12.03
C GLU A 30 -37.19 10.06 12.31
N LEU A 31 -36.63 10.71 13.35
CA LEU A 31 -35.28 10.43 13.85
C LEU A 31 -35.15 8.97 14.36
N ILE A 32 -36.14 8.49 15.11
CA ILE A 32 -36.13 7.10 15.63
C ILE A 32 -36.14 6.10 14.44
N TRP A 33 -36.93 6.34 13.42
CA TRP A 33 -36.97 5.49 12.22
C TRP A 33 -35.64 5.48 11.49
N ILE A 34 -34.98 6.65 11.35
CA ILE A 34 -33.67 6.75 10.69
C ILE A 34 -32.61 5.96 11.44
N ILE A 35 -32.50 6.12 12.77
CA ILE A 35 -31.51 5.38 13.57
C ILE A 35 -31.79 3.86 13.60
N ALA A 36 -33.06 3.46 13.60
CA ALA A 36 -33.42 2.04 13.51
C ALA A 36 -32.98 1.43 12.17
N LEU A 37 -33.24 2.13 11.05
CA LEU A 37 -32.80 1.69 9.72
C LEU A 37 -31.26 1.66 9.62
N MET A 38 -30.57 2.68 10.14
CA MET A 38 -29.10 2.70 10.18
C MET A 38 -28.54 1.52 11.00
N GLY A 39 -29.19 1.17 12.11
CA GLY A 39 -28.78 0.01 12.92
C GLY A 39 -28.87 -1.31 12.16
N ILE A 40 -29.94 -1.51 11.40
CA ILE A 40 -30.11 -2.72 10.57
C ILE A 40 -29.05 -2.78 9.46
N LEU A 41 -28.83 -1.67 8.75
CA LEU A 41 -27.81 -1.59 7.68
C LEU A 41 -26.40 -1.83 8.23
N ALA A 42 -26.07 -1.22 9.39
CA ALA A 42 -24.78 -1.41 10.03
C ALA A 42 -24.53 -2.87 10.43
N SER A 43 -25.56 -3.58 10.93
CA SER A 43 -25.42 -4.97 11.35
C SER A 43 -25.05 -5.92 10.21
N ILE A 44 -25.43 -5.60 8.99
CA ILE A 44 -25.09 -6.38 7.78
C ILE A 44 -23.73 -5.98 7.24
N ALA A 45 -23.38 -4.70 7.29
CA ALA A 45 -22.15 -4.18 6.68
C ALA A 45 -20.88 -4.58 7.44
N ILE A 46 -20.92 -4.57 8.78
CA ILE A 46 -19.73 -4.80 9.62
C ILE A 46 -19.04 -6.15 9.36
N PRO A 47 -19.73 -7.32 9.33
CA PRO A 47 -19.06 -8.60 9.10
C PRO A 47 -18.38 -8.70 7.73
N HIS A 48 -18.96 -8.12 6.68
CA HIS A 48 -18.37 -8.15 5.33
C HIS A 48 -17.09 -7.30 5.19
N MET A 49 -16.93 -6.27 6.01
CA MET A 49 -15.72 -5.45 5.98
C MET A 49 -14.47 -6.22 6.46
N GLY A 50 -14.62 -7.09 7.46
CA GLY A 50 -13.53 -7.90 7.99
C GLY A 50 -12.96 -8.88 6.95
N GLU A 51 -13.81 -9.58 6.24
CA GLU A 51 -13.42 -10.52 5.17
C GLU A 51 -12.77 -9.81 4.00
N SER A 52 -13.32 -8.67 3.58
CA SER A 52 -12.78 -7.86 2.49
C SER A 52 -11.37 -7.37 2.81
N LEU A 53 -11.13 -6.93 4.05
CA LEU A 53 -9.80 -6.48 4.48
C LEU A 53 -8.80 -7.63 4.52
N SER A 54 -9.19 -8.80 5.02
CA SER A 54 -8.34 -10.00 5.03
C SER A 54 -7.97 -10.44 3.61
N ASN A 55 -8.92 -10.46 2.71
CA ASN A 55 -8.70 -10.80 1.30
C ASN A 55 -7.77 -9.79 0.62
N SER A 56 -7.94 -8.50 0.89
CA SER A 56 -7.06 -7.44 0.36
C SER A 56 -5.62 -7.62 0.84
N LYS A 57 -5.40 -7.94 2.11
CA LYS A 57 -4.07 -8.25 2.66
C LYS A 57 -3.44 -9.46 1.98
N ALA A 58 -4.20 -10.53 1.77
CA ALA A 58 -3.70 -11.72 1.07
C ALA A 58 -3.29 -11.43 -0.38
N VAL A 59 -4.04 -10.58 -1.08
CA VAL A 59 -3.70 -10.17 -2.45
C VAL A 59 -2.41 -9.36 -2.47
N ILE A 60 -2.26 -8.37 -1.59
CA ILE A 60 -1.04 -7.55 -1.49
C ILE A 60 0.17 -8.44 -1.17
N ALA A 61 0.03 -9.38 -0.23
CA ALA A 61 1.10 -10.28 0.13
C ALA A 61 1.55 -11.17 -1.06
N ARG A 62 0.59 -11.65 -1.86
CA ARG A 62 0.90 -12.41 -3.09
C ARG A 62 1.56 -11.54 -4.15
N GLN A 63 1.17 -10.30 -4.32
CA GLN A 63 1.82 -9.37 -5.25
C GLN A 63 3.28 -9.11 -4.86
N LYS A 64 3.56 -8.92 -3.56
CA LYS A 64 4.93 -8.76 -3.06
C LYS A 64 5.77 -10.04 -3.30
N LEU A 65 5.19 -11.21 -3.03
CA LEU A 65 5.83 -12.49 -3.33
C LEU A 65 6.16 -12.62 -4.83
N GLU A 66 5.22 -12.28 -5.68
CA GLU A 66 5.40 -12.36 -7.15
C GLU A 66 6.50 -11.40 -7.62
N MET A 67 6.54 -10.19 -7.09
CA MET A 67 7.61 -9.23 -7.35
C MET A 67 8.99 -9.82 -6.99
N MET A 68 9.12 -10.44 -5.82
CA MET A 68 10.36 -11.08 -5.37
C MET A 68 10.77 -12.23 -6.29
N ASN A 69 9.83 -13.10 -6.63
CA ASN A 69 10.11 -14.25 -7.51
C ASN A 69 10.41 -13.84 -8.95
N LYS A 70 9.80 -12.77 -9.47
CA LYS A 70 10.19 -12.17 -10.76
C LYS A 70 11.64 -11.68 -10.72
N GLY A 71 12.08 -11.06 -9.62
CA GLY A 71 13.47 -10.69 -9.42
C GLY A 71 14.42 -11.88 -9.47
N VAL A 72 14.07 -12.99 -8.82
CA VAL A 72 14.86 -14.23 -8.85
C VAL A 72 14.93 -14.82 -10.26
N HIS A 73 13.82 -14.80 -11.01
CA HIS A 73 13.81 -15.26 -12.40
C HIS A 73 14.72 -14.39 -13.28
N ALA A 74 14.60 -13.08 -13.20
CA ALA A 74 15.44 -12.16 -13.94
C ALA A 74 16.94 -12.33 -13.60
N TYR A 75 17.27 -12.52 -12.32
CA TYR A 75 18.63 -12.86 -11.91
C TYR A 75 19.13 -14.13 -12.62
N ARG A 76 18.33 -15.20 -12.58
CA ARG A 76 18.69 -16.49 -13.20
C ARG A 76 18.87 -16.38 -14.71
N GLU A 77 18.01 -15.63 -15.38
CA GLU A 77 18.11 -15.38 -16.83
C GLU A 77 19.37 -14.60 -17.21
N CYS A 78 19.73 -13.59 -16.40
CA CYS A 78 20.92 -12.76 -16.66
C CYS A 78 22.24 -13.45 -16.31
N THR A 79 22.26 -14.28 -15.27
CA THR A 79 23.50 -14.90 -14.77
C THR A 79 23.69 -16.34 -15.24
N GLY A 80 22.63 -17.00 -15.67
CA GLY A 80 22.63 -18.44 -15.98
C GLY A 80 22.77 -19.34 -14.75
N GLN A 81 22.74 -18.78 -13.54
CA GLN A 81 22.96 -19.49 -12.28
C GLN A 81 21.77 -19.38 -11.35
N ALA A 82 21.51 -20.43 -10.57
CA ALA A 82 20.57 -20.33 -9.46
C ALA A 82 21.21 -19.53 -8.31
N MET A 83 20.43 -18.70 -7.67
CA MET A 83 20.86 -17.94 -6.51
C MET A 83 20.98 -18.91 -5.30
N THR A 84 22.15 -19.43 -5.06
CA THR A 84 22.39 -20.49 -4.06
C THR A 84 22.94 -19.98 -2.75
N ASN A 85 23.80 -18.97 -2.80
CA ASN A 85 24.45 -18.40 -1.63
C ASN A 85 24.57 -16.89 -1.78
N SER A 86 24.44 -16.19 -0.68
CA SER A 86 24.82 -14.80 -0.61
C SER A 86 26.34 -14.67 -0.37
N PRO A 87 27.02 -13.79 -1.12
CA PRO A 87 28.43 -13.53 -0.89
C PRO A 87 28.72 -12.85 0.45
N ILE A 88 27.72 -12.29 1.14
CA ILE A 88 27.91 -11.53 2.39
C ILE A 88 27.85 -12.42 3.63
N SER A 89 26.87 -13.29 3.76
CA SER A 89 26.68 -14.04 5.01
C SER A 89 27.08 -15.50 4.94
N GLY A 90 27.23 -16.05 3.76
CA GLY A 90 27.51 -17.48 3.59
C GLY A 90 26.44 -18.41 4.13
N SER A 91 25.29 -17.86 4.54
CA SER A 91 24.16 -18.60 5.10
C SER A 91 23.06 -18.71 4.05
N ALA A 92 22.88 -19.91 3.53
CA ALA A 92 21.74 -20.22 2.69
C ALA A 92 20.46 -20.09 3.53
N GLY A 93 19.50 -19.23 3.11
CA GLY A 93 18.24 -19.08 3.80
C GLY A 93 18.05 -17.77 4.55
N ASP A 94 19.01 -16.84 4.48
CA ASP A 94 18.79 -15.48 4.97
C ASP A 94 18.06 -14.65 3.90
N GLU A 95 16.76 -14.50 4.05
CA GLU A 95 15.89 -13.77 3.11
C GLU A 95 16.34 -12.34 2.89
N THR A 96 16.86 -11.70 3.94
CA THR A 96 17.33 -10.31 3.85
C THR A 96 18.53 -10.20 2.94
N VAL A 97 19.47 -11.13 3.07
CA VAL A 97 20.70 -11.13 2.27
C VAL A 97 20.38 -11.40 0.81
N ILE A 98 19.53 -12.39 0.53
CA ILE A 98 19.07 -12.69 -0.83
C ILE A 98 18.36 -11.50 -1.45
N LEU A 99 17.52 -10.81 -0.67
CA LEU A 99 16.88 -9.58 -1.13
C LEU A 99 17.93 -8.52 -1.52
N ARG A 100 19.02 -8.38 -0.72
CA ARG A 100 20.09 -7.41 -1.02
C ARG A 100 20.85 -7.77 -2.29
N ASP A 101 21.11 -9.03 -2.53
CA ASP A 101 21.74 -9.50 -3.77
C ASP A 101 20.87 -9.21 -5.00
N LEU A 102 19.55 -9.22 -4.85
CA LEU A 102 18.62 -8.85 -5.91
C LEU A 102 18.52 -7.33 -6.12
N GLN A 103 18.76 -6.54 -5.07
CA GLN A 103 18.62 -5.09 -5.10
C GLN A 103 19.89 -4.35 -5.49
N PHE A 104 21.05 -4.91 -5.16
CA PHE A 104 22.33 -4.21 -5.28
C PHE A 104 23.35 -5.05 -6.04
N ARG A 105 24.30 -4.35 -6.66
CA ARG A 105 25.44 -4.99 -7.29
C ARG A 105 26.54 -5.22 -6.24
N SER A 106 27.00 -6.45 -6.08
CA SER A 106 28.19 -6.74 -5.28
C SER A 106 29.43 -6.12 -5.93
N LEU A 107 30.25 -5.42 -5.16
CA LEU A 107 31.53 -4.88 -5.63
C LEU A 107 32.59 -5.95 -5.88
N THR A 108 32.49 -7.09 -5.17
CA THR A 108 33.42 -8.22 -5.28
C THR A 108 33.02 -9.20 -6.37
N ASN A 109 31.73 -9.32 -6.65
CA ASN A 109 31.19 -10.18 -7.69
C ASN A 109 30.04 -9.45 -8.40
N PRO A 110 30.34 -8.48 -9.29
CA PRO A 110 29.35 -7.68 -9.95
C PRO A 110 28.47 -8.54 -10.87
N THR A 111 27.18 -8.62 -10.56
CA THR A 111 26.20 -9.34 -11.36
C THR A 111 25.60 -8.41 -12.42
N SER A 112 25.62 -8.77 -13.68
CA SER A 112 24.98 -7.99 -14.73
C SER A 112 23.46 -7.97 -14.56
N GLY A 113 22.82 -6.84 -14.90
CA GLY A 113 21.37 -6.65 -14.84
C GLY A 113 20.79 -6.20 -13.50
N SER A 114 21.60 -6.10 -12.44
CA SER A 114 21.16 -5.54 -11.14
C SER A 114 20.81 -4.04 -11.26
N PRO A 115 19.79 -3.54 -10.54
CA PRO A 115 18.91 -4.23 -9.59
C PRO A 115 17.77 -5.02 -10.28
N TYR A 116 17.44 -6.19 -9.73
CA TYR A 116 16.32 -7.03 -10.17
C TYR A 116 15.06 -6.79 -9.35
N VAL A 117 15.20 -6.25 -8.15
CA VAL A 117 14.15 -5.81 -7.25
C VAL A 117 14.43 -4.35 -6.88
N ASP A 118 13.37 -3.57 -6.70
CA ASP A 118 13.47 -2.15 -6.35
C ASP A 118 14.33 -1.97 -5.08
N PRO A 119 15.41 -1.15 -5.14
CA PRO A 119 16.26 -0.88 -3.99
C PRO A 119 15.55 -0.18 -2.82
N THR A 120 14.43 0.49 -3.06
CA THR A 120 13.65 1.15 -2.01
C THR A 120 12.81 0.19 -1.17
N TYR A 121 12.63 -1.05 -1.64
CA TYR A 121 11.91 -2.09 -0.90
C TYR A 121 12.76 -2.61 0.26
N ASN A 122 12.36 -2.28 1.48
CA ASN A 122 13.15 -2.57 2.69
C ASN A 122 12.26 -3.16 3.80
N PRO A 123 11.77 -4.40 3.64
CA PRO A 123 10.99 -5.08 4.66
C PRO A 123 11.89 -5.47 5.85
N VAL A 124 11.29 -5.51 7.04
CA VAL A 124 11.94 -6.05 8.24
C VAL A 124 11.69 -7.55 8.38
N SER A 125 12.59 -8.26 9.01
CA SER A 125 12.35 -9.68 9.38
C SER A 125 11.35 -9.75 10.54
N SER A 126 10.46 -10.74 10.50
CA SER A 126 9.50 -11.04 11.55
C SER A 126 9.39 -12.53 11.80
N ASN A 127 9.13 -12.90 13.04
CA ASN A 127 8.76 -14.25 13.48
C ASN A 127 7.33 -14.32 14.05
N ASP A 128 6.59 -13.21 13.99
CA ASP A 128 5.22 -13.13 14.51
C ASP A 128 4.27 -13.99 13.65
N PRO A 129 3.60 -15.01 14.23
CA PRO A 129 2.67 -15.85 13.48
C PRO A 129 1.45 -15.10 12.92
N ASN A 130 1.16 -13.89 13.38
CA ASN A 130 0.07 -13.09 12.85
C ASN A 130 0.42 -12.31 11.58
N ASP A 131 1.71 -12.23 11.25
CA ASP A 131 2.19 -11.53 10.07
C ASP A 131 2.17 -12.41 8.82
N TYR A 132 1.88 -11.82 7.66
CA TYR A 132 2.29 -12.38 6.37
C TYR A 132 3.80 -12.22 6.23
N ARG A 133 4.50 -13.31 5.91
CA ARG A 133 5.96 -13.33 5.81
C ARG A 133 6.40 -14.03 4.53
N ILE A 134 7.46 -13.52 3.92
CA ILE A 134 8.07 -14.11 2.74
C ILE A 134 9.36 -14.78 3.16
N VAL A 135 9.48 -16.08 2.92
CA VAL A 135 10.63 -16.91 3.29
C VAL A 135 11.33 -17.45 2.06
N TRP A 136 12.64 -17.63 2.16
CA TRP A 136 13.43 -18.29 1.13
C TRP A 136 13.38 -19.81 1.32
N THR A 137 13.21 -20.55 0.22
CA THR A 137 13.09 -22.01 0.29
C THR A 137 14.30 -22.69 -0.34
N SER A 138 14.51 -23.96 0.00
CA SER A 138 15.54 -24.82 -0.60
C SER A 138 15.38 -25.01 -2.12
N ASN A 139 14.22 -24.68 -2.67
CA ASN A 139 13.97 -24.73 -4.12
C ASN A 139 14.42 -23.45 -4.84
N PHE A 140 15.11 -22.53 -4.15
CA PHE A 140 15.60 -21.25 -4.67
C PHE A 140 14.48 -20.34 -5.22
N VAL A 141 13.38 -20.29 -4.48
CA VAL A 141 12.25 -19.40 -4.69
C VAL A 141 11.72 -18.89 -3.36
N PHE A 142 11.12 -17.73 -3.37
CA PHE A 142 10.41 -17.22 -2.20
C PHE A 142 9.03 -17.88 -2.08
N LYS A 143 8.62 -18.15 -0.84
CA LYS A 143 7.30 -18.67 -0.47
C LYS A 143 6.63 -17.71 0.51
N LEU A 144 5.31 -17.56 0.40
CA LEU A 144 4.52 -16.81 1.37
C LEU A 144 4.13 -17.73 2.53
N LEU A 145 4.38 -17.27 3.74
CA LEU A 145 3.79 -17.80 4.98
C LEU A 145 2.57 -16.93 5.32
N SER A 146 1.43 -17.60 5.44
CA SER A 146 0.18 -16.97 5.87
C SER A 146 0.12 -16.84 7.39
N PRO A 147 -0.74 -15.96 7.94
CA PRO A 147 -1.02 -15.94 9.38
C PRO A 147 -1.39 -17.33 9.91
N GLY A 148 -0.81 -17.71 11.04
CA GLY A 148 -0.94 -19.03 11.64
C GLY A 148 0.21 -20.00 11.32
N GLU A 149 0.99 -19.76 10.28
CA GLU A 149 2.17 -20.57 9.98
C GLU A 149 3.37 -20.13 10.84
N THR A 150 4.27 -21.03 11.17
CA THR A 150 5.50 -20.74 11.93
C THR A 150 6.70 -20.57 11.00
N GLY A 151 7.66 -19.72 11.38
CA GLY A 151 8.89 -19.48 10.62
C GLY A 151 9.32 -18.02 10.69
N ILE A 152 10.58 -17.75 10.39
CA ILE A 152 11.13 -16.41 10.26
C ILE A 152 11.11 -16.04 8.78
N GLY A 153 10.77 -14.79 8.47
CA GLY A 153 10.77 -14.30 7.09
C GLY A 153 10.63 -12.79 7.00
N LEU A 154 10.65 -12.26 5.80
CA LEU A 154 10.43 -10.84 5.54
C LEU A 154 8.96 -10.51 5.76
N LYS A 155 8.67 -9.62 6.70
CA LYS A 155 7.30 -9.15 6.98
C LYS A 155 6.74 -8.41 5.77
N VAL A 156 5.48 -8.67 5.47
CA VAL A 156 4.71 -7.90 4.48
C VAL A 156 3.84 -6.89 5.22
N PRO A 157 4.28 -5.65 5.36
CA PRO A 157 3.44 -4.60 5.94
C PRO A 157 2.39 -4.13 4.92
N PHE A 158 1.29 -3.59 5.43
CA PHE A 158 0.16 -3.09 4.63
C PHE A 158 -0.02 -1.58 4.75
N ASP A 159 0.88 -0.92 5.45
CA ASP A 159 0.93 0.51 5.70
C ASP A 159 1.97 1.24 4.83
N GLY A 160 2.69 0.52 3.98
CA GLY A 160 3.76 1.05 3.14
C GLY A 160 5.08 1.30 3.88
N SER A 161 5.23 0.82 5.12
CA SER A 161 6.45 1.01 5.91
C SER A 161 7.67 0.25 5.34
N ASP A 162 7.47 -0.61 4.36
CA ASP A 162 8.51 -1.34 3.62
C ASP A 162 9.08 -0.56 2.43
N ILE A 163 8.60 0.66 2.16
CA ILE A 163 9.01 1.47 1.02
C ILE A 163 9.44 2.86 1.52
N GLY A 164 10.52 3.40 0.93
CA GLY A 164 10.81 4.84 1.06
C GLY A 164 11.72 5.25 2.20
N ASN A 165 12.32 4.33 2.95
CA ASN A 165 13.45 4.70 3.79
C ASN A 165 14.64 5.04 2.90
N PRO A 166 15.38 6.15 3.17
CA PRO A 166 16.59 6.46 2.44
C PRO A 166 17.56 5.30 2.62
N TRP A 167 17.72 4.56 1.57
CA TRP A 167 18.46 3.32 1.60
C TRP A 167 19.92 3.61 1.29
N VAL A 168 20.76 3.26 2.20
CA VAL A 168 22.21 3.25 1.97
C VAL A 168 22.58 1.81 1.60
N ALA A 169 23.22 1.63 0.45
CA ALA A 169 23.71 0.31 0.06
C ALA A 169 24.57 -0.28 1.19
N PRO A 170 24.44 -1.59 1.52
CA PRO A 170 25.30 -2.22 2.50
C PRO A 170 26.78 -2.09 2.09
N PRO A 171 27.71 -2.16 3.05
CA PRO A 171 29.13 -2.23 2.74
C PRO A 171 29.43 -3.38 1.75
N GLY A 172 30.16 -3.08 0.69
CA GLY A 172 30.47 -4.06 -0.36
C GLY A 172 29.44 -4.14 -1.50
N TYR A 173 28.38 -3.31 -1.46
CA TYR A 173 27.42 -3.17 -2.54
C TYR A 173 27.36 -1.77 -3.11
N SER A 174 26.92 -1.67 -4.38
CA SER A 174 26.60 -0.40 -5.02
C SER A 174 25.18 -0.46 -5.60
N THR A 175 24.52 0.68 -5.63
CA THR A 175 23.33 0.88 -6.45
C THR A 175 23.80 0.91 -7.89
N GLY A 176 23.65 -0.18 -8.63
CA GLY A 176 24.16 -0.32 -10.00
C GLY A 176 24.06 0.97 -10.81
N GLY A 177 25.15 1.72 -10.87
CA GLY A 177 25.28 2.86 -11.77
C GLY A 177 25.28 2.35 -13.21
N LYS A 178 24.55 3.08 -14.08
CA LYS A 178 24.56 2.85 -15.53
C LYS A 178 25.96 2.83 -16.07
#